data_38f664f8ef92341981fea49612d2b42a
#
_entry.id   38f664f8ef92341981fea49612d2b42a
#
_cell.length_a   1.000
_cell.length_b   1.000
_cell.length_c   1.000
_cell.angle_alpha   90.00
_cell.angle_beta   90.00
_cell.angle_gamma   90.00
#
_symmetry.space_group_name_H-M   'P 1'
#
loop_
_entity.id
_entity.type
_entity.pdbx_description
1 polymer ?
#
loop_
_entity_poly.entity_id
_entity_poly.type
_entity_poly.pdbx_seq_one_letter_code
_entity_poly.pdbx_strand_id
1 'polypeptide(L)'
;MKEKVNVTGVPETMVQTLYARAKETRKKNAKINDEIAVELVEKLDYDFSKADKDSAMTYGVIARTIVLDRMVEQYLKKHENVVVVNLACGLDTRCYRMKGKYLRWYNVDLPETMKIRSQFLTETDPVYQIAKSAMDDSYIDDIDYHGKNILVIIEGLTMYLYEKDIRKMFSIIDKSFQKVTVMVETMSPFVVKHMKEKSIEGSNAKFTWGVKNRKELQRIIPAFSVRQEVSLVEGMKELMPVYYVIGKIPAVRNISNKIIVLEKHS
;
A
#
# COMPACT_ATOMS: atom_id res chain seq x y z
N MET A 1 8.52 -26.57 7.65
CA MET A 1 8.47 -26.17 9.08
C MET A 1 7.85 -24.80 9.13
N LYS A 2 6.86 -24.55 10.00
CA LYS A 2 6.25 -23.19 10.10
C LYS A 2 7.17 -22.27 10.88
N GLU A 3 7.32 -21.04 10.44
CA GLU A 3 8.17 -20.05 11.10
C GLU A 3 7.33 -19.13 11.98
N LYS A 4 7.74 -18.99 13.24
CA LYS A 4 7.07 -18.15 14.21
C LYS A 4 7.44 -16.68 13.96
N VAL A 5 6.45 -15.86 13.62
CA VAL A 5 6.64 -14.42 13.41
C VAL A 5 6.11 -13.67 14.63
N ASN A 6 7.04 -13.04 15.36
CA ASN A 6 6.70 -12.24 16.53
C ASN A 6 6.55 -10.77 16.07
N VAL A 7 5.34 -10.38 15.69
CA VAL A 7 5.02 -9.02 15.24
C VAL A 7 3.98 -8.40 16.16
N THR A 8 4.23 -7.17 16.60
CA THR A 8 3.30 -6.37 17.40
C THR A 8 3.19 -4.95 16.83
N GLY A 9 2.03 -4.33 16.96
CA GLY A 9 1.80 -2.98 16.49
C GLY A 9 1.58 -2.87 14.97
N VAL A 10 2.11 -1.82 14.33
CA VAL A 10 1.95 -1.59 12.89
C VAL A 10 2.46 -2.75 12.04
N PRO A 11 3.60 -3.41 12.33
CA PRO A 11 4.03 -4.61 11.60
C PRO A 11 3.02 -5.78 11.67
N GLU A 12 2.16 -5.86 12.68
CA GLU A 12 1.10 -6.89 12.75
C GLU A 12 0.11 -6.74 11.58
N THR A 13 -0.15 -5.49 11.13
CA THR A 13 -1.09 -5.22 10.03
C THR A 13 -0.62 -5.85 8.71
N MET A 14 0.71 -5.96 8.49
CA MET A 14 1.24 -6.58 7.25
C MET A 14 0.85 -8.05 7.12
N VAL A 15 0.82 -8.80 8.25
CA VAL A 15 0.44 -10.22 8.27
C VAL A 15 -1.07 -10.37 8.02
N GLN A 16 -1.88 -9.47 8.58
CA GLN A 16 -3.33 -9.44 8.38
C GLN A 16 -3.69 -9.14 6.90
N THR A 17 -3.00 -8.17 6.29
CA THR A 17 -3.23 -7.82 4.89
C THR A 17 -2.76 -8.93 3.94
N LEU A 18 -1.67 -9.61 4.26
CA LEU A 18 -1.19 -10.81 3.54
C LEU A 18 -2.26 -11.92 3.59
N TYR A 19 -2.78 -12.21 4.78
CA TYR A 19 -3.80 -13.23 4.99
C TYR A 19 -5.09 -12.93 4.21
N ALA A 20 -5.54 -11.67 4.20
CA ALA A 20 -6.70 -11.27 3.43
C ALA A 20 -6.54 -11.59 1.94
N ARG A 21 -5.37 -11.27 1.34
CA ARG A 21 -5.07 -11.57 -0.07
C ARG A 21 -5.00 -13.08 -0.34
N ALA A 22 -4.35 -13.84 0.52
CA ALA A 22 -4.28 -15.30 0.42
C ALA A 22 -5.69 -15.94 0.49
N LYS A 23 -6.51 -15.49 1.44
CA LYS A 23 -7.89 -15.96 1.60
C LYS A 23 -8.77 -15.66 0.38
N GLU A 24 -8.61 -14.47 -0.22
CA GLU A 24 -9.31 -14.11 -1.46
C GLU A 24 -8.87 -14.98 -2.63
N THR A 25 -7.56 -15.18 -2.79
CA THR A 25 -6.97 -15.97 -3.89
C THR A 25 -7.48 -17.42 -3.88
N ARG A 26 -7.74 -18.00 -2.71
CA ARG A 26 -8.26 -19.37 -2.57
C ARG A 26 -9.75 -19.52 -2.94
N LYS A 27 -10.46 -18.43 -3.20
CA LYS A 27 -11.88 -18.53 -3.58
C LYS A 27 -12.06 -19.00 -5.03
N LYS A 28 -13.10 -19.76 -5.30
CA LYS A 28 -13.46 -20.20 -6.67
C LYS A 28 -13.63 -19.04 -7.65
N ASN A 29 -14.17 -17.90 -7.17
CA ASN A 29 -14.40 -16.69 -7.97
C ASN A 29 -13.53 -15.53 -7.42
N ALA A 30 -12.24 -15.80 -7.18
CA ALA A 30 -11.28 -14.83 -6.67
C ALA A 30 -11.24 -13.57 -7.53
N LYS A 31 -11.16 -12.40 -6.89
CA LYS A 31 -11.03 -11.10 -7.56
C LYS A 31 -9.59 -10.63 -7.72
N ILE A 32 -8.69 -11.27 -7.00
CA ILE A 32 -7.24 -11.11 -7.13
C ILE A 32 -6.60 -12.48 -7.17
N ASN A 33 -5.40 -12.56 -7.76
CA ASN A 33 -4.57 -13.75 -7.71
C ASN A 33 -3.21 -13.39 -7.11
N ASP A 34 -2.92 -13.91 -5.91
CA ASP A 34 -1.69 -13.68 -5.16
C ASP A 34 -1.19 -15.01 -4.56
N GLU A 35 -0.69 -15.89 -5.44
CA GLU A 35 -0.20 -17.22 -5.05
C GLU A 35 0.95 -17.13 -4.05
N ILE A 36 1.80 -16.10 -4.16
CA ILE A 36 2.88 -15.88 -3.19
C ILE A 36 2.31 -15.60 -1.79
N ALA A 37 1.21 -14.82 -1.69
CA ALA A 37 0.57 -14.62 -0.39
C ALA A 37 0.02 -15.94 0.18
N VAL A 38 -0.50 -16.84 -0.66
CA VAL A 38 -0.96 -18.17 -0.24
C VAL A 38 0.20 -18.98 0.34
N GLU A 39 1.32 -19.06 -0.39
CA GLU A 39 2.52 -19.78 0.05
C GLU A 39 3.09 -19.22 1.37
N LEU A 40 3.12 -17.89 1.50
CA LEU A 40 3.63 -17.23 2.71
C LEU A 40 2.76 -17.55 3.93
N VAL A 41 1.43 -17.46 3.78
CA VAL A 41 0.49 -17.77 4.87
C VAL A 41 0.64 -19.23 5.35
N GLU A 42 0.94 -20.16 4.45
CA GLU A 42 1.17 -21.57 4.81
C GLU A 42 2.45 -21.80 5.62
N LYS A 43 3.47 -20.96 5.39
CA LYS A 43 4.75 -20.99 6.10
C LYS A 43 4.69 -20.27 7.46
N LEU A 44 3.72 -19.37 7.67
CA LEU A 44 3.58 -18.61 8.90
C LEU A 44 2.95 -19.44 10.02
N ASP A 45 3.57 -19.39 11.21
CA ASP A 45 2.97 -19.82 12.48
C ASP A 45 2.37 -18.60 13.18
N TYR A 46 1.15 -18.23 12.79
CA TYR A 46 0.44 -17.05 13.29
C TYR A 46 -1.05 -17.35 13.45
N ASP A 47 -1.66 -16.83 14.52
CA ASP A 47 -3.10 -16.94 14.77
C ASP A 47 -3.89 -15.88 13.98
N PHE A 48 -4.50 -16.31 12.87
CA PHE A 48 -5.33 -15.47 12.02
C PHE A 48 -6.78 -15.30 12.49
N SER A 49 -7.16 -15.82 13.66
CA SER A 49 -8.54 -15.80 14.17
C SER A 49 -9.12 -14.38 14.29
N LYS A 50 -8.29 -13.39 14.59
CA LYS A 50 -8.69 -11.98 14.63
C LYS A 50 -9.03 -11.46 13.23
N ALA A 51 -8.22 -11.79 12.22
CA ALA A 51 -8.46 -11.41 10.83
C ALA A 51 -9.74 -12.04 10.28
N ASP A 52 -10.06 -13.27 10.66
CA ASP A 52 -11.29 -13.95 10.26
C ASP A 52 -12.54 -13.26 10.78
N LYS A 53 -12.46 -12.59 11.93
CA LYS A 53 -13.56 -11.85 12.55
C LYS A 53 -13.70 -10.42 12.02
N ASP A 54 -12.70 -9.88 11.31
CA ASP A 54 -12.73 -8.53 10.75
C ASP A 54 -12.96 -8.56 9.23
N SER A 55 -14.21 -8.80 8.86
CA SER A 55 -14.61 -8.79 7.46
C SER A 55 -14.49 -7.40 6.81
N ALA A 56 -14.65 -6.32 7.57
CA ALA A 56 -14.53 -4.96 7.06
C ALA A 56 -13.08 -4.67 6.63
N MET A 57 -12.10 -5.05 7.46
CA MET A 57 -10.68 -4.97 7.12
C MET A 57 -10.39 -5.83 5.88
N THR A 58 -10.84 -7.09 5.86
CA THR A 58 -10.64 -8.01 4.73
C THR A 58 -11.14 -7.41 3.42
N TYR A 59 -12.40 -6.94 3.36
CA TYR A 59 -12.95 -6.31 2.15
C TYR A 59 -12.21 -5.03 1.78
N GLY A 60 -11.81 -4.21 2.76
CA GLY A 60 -11.01 -3.00 2.54
C GLY A 60 -9.67 -3.30 1.87
N VAL A 61 -8.94 -4.30 2.38
CA VAL A 61 -7.66 -4.75 1.81
C VAL A 61 -7.83 -5.25 0.37
N ILE A 62 -8.84 -6.09 0.10
CA ILE A 62 -9.05 -6.63 -1.25
C ILE A 62 -9.48 -5.53 -2.22
N ALA A 63 -10.41 -4.65 -1.83
CA ALA A 63 -10.83 -3.51 -2.65
C ALA A 63 -9.64 -2.60 -2.99
N ARG A 64 -8.75 -2.32 -2.02
CA ARG A 64 -7.51 -1.59 -2.21
C ARG A 64 -6.58 -2.29 -3.20
N THR A 65 -6.36 -3.59 -3.01
CA THR A 65 -5.51 -4.38 -3.90
C THR A 65 -6.03 -4.33 -5.35
N ILE A 66 -7.34 -4.53 -5.57
CA ILE A 66 -7.97 -4.46 -6.91
C ILE A 66 -7.71 -3.09 -7.56
N VAL A 67 -7.96 -2.00 -6.82
CA VAL A 67 -7.83 -0.64 -7.36
C VAL A 67 -6.37 -0.33 -7.65
N LEU A 68 -5.47 -0.55 -6.68
CA LEU A 68 -4.08 -0.17 -6.80
C LEU A 68 -3.33 -1.03 -7.83
N ASP A 69 -3.57 -2.35 -7.86
CA ASP A 69 -2.97 -3.23 -8.87
C ASP A 69 -3.36 -2.80 -10.29
N ARG A 70 -4.64 -2.45 -10.51
CA ARG A 70 -5.11 -1.92 -11.80
C ARG A 70 -4.42 -0.61 -12.16
N MET A 71 -4.30 0.32 -11.22
CA MET A 71 -3.66 1.60 -11.47
C MET A 71 -2.16 1.45 -11.77
N VAL A 72 -1.47 0.61 -11.00
CA VAL A 72 -0.04 0.29 -11.21
C VAL A 72 0.15 -0.38 -12.58
N GLU A 73 -0.67 -1.37 -12.91
CA GLU A 73 -0.58 -2.05 -14.21
C GLU A 73 -0.82 -1.09 -15.38
N GLN A 74 -1.80 -0.19 -15.27
CA GLN A 74 -2.06 0.83 -16.28
C GLN A 74 -0.88 1.79 -16.45
N TYR A 75 -0.23 2.17 -15.35
CA TYR A 75 0.95 3.02 -15.38
C TYR A 75 2.12 2.31 -16.07
N LEU A 76 2.39 1.06 -15.69
CA LEU A 76 3.48 0.25 -16.26
C LEU A 76 3.28 -0.04 -17.76
N LYS A 77 2.03 -0.21 -18.21
CA LYS A 77 1.71 -0.36 -19.65
C LYS A 77 1.92 0.93 -20.46
N LYS A 78 1.79 2.10 -19.81
CA LYS A 78 1.88 3.41 -20.47
C LYS A 78 3.30 3.96 -20.53
N HIS A 79 4.17 3.51 -19.61
CA HIS A 79 5.51 4.04 -19.46
C HIS A 79 6.54 2.93 -19.60
N GLU A 80 7.60 3.20 -20.34
CA GLU A 80 8.75 2.28 -20.48
C GLU A 80 9.80 2.56 -19.40
N ASN A 81 10.65 1.58 -19.13
CA ASN A 81 11.78 1.69 -18.20
C ASN A 81 11.37 2.24 -16.82
N VAL A 82 10.28 1.70 -16.28
CA VAL A 82 9.76 2.14 -14.98
C VAL A 82 10.58 1.53 -13.84
N VAL A 83 11.06 2.38 -12.95
CA VAL A 83 11.56 1.99 -11.63
C VAL A 83 10.45 2.23 -10.61
N VAL A 84 10.06 1.19 -9.90
CA VAL A 84 9.05 1.26 -8.84
C VAL A 84 9.73 1.31 -7.48
N VAL A 85 9.31 2.26 -6.64
CA VAL A 85 9.73 2.39 -5.24
C VAL A 85 8.51 2.18 -4.36
N ASN A 86 8.43 1.04 -3.68
CA ASN A 86 7.32 0.66 -2.82
C ASN A 86 7.70 0.97 -1.35
N LEU A 87 7.23 2.10 -0.84
CA LEU A 87 7.55 2.60 0.50
C LEU A 87 6.65 1.97 1.56
N ALA A 88 7.25 1.53 2.67
CA ALA A 88 6.59 0.78 3.74
C ALA A 88 5.87 -0.46 3.20
N CYS A 89 6.60 -1.25 2.42
CA CYS A 89 6.07 -2.34 1.62
C CYS A 89 5.54 -3.52 2.44
N GLY A 90 5.95 -3.70 3.69
CA GLY A 90 5.57 -4.84 4.51
C GLY A 90 5.77 -6.18 3.80
N LEU A 91 4.72 -6.99 3.78
CA LEU A 91 4.64 -8.24 3.01
C LEU A 91 3.84 -8.08 1.72
N ASP A 92 3.89 -6.89 1.08
CA ASP A 92 3.30 -6.72 -0.26
C ASP A 92 4.05 -7.56 -1.29
N THR A 93 3.29 -8.26 -2.11
CA THR A 93 3.74 -9.19 -3.16
C THR A 93 3.45 -8.65 -4.55
N ARG A 94 3.14 -7.35 -4.68
CA ARG A 94 2.77 -6.72 -5.97
C ARG A 94 3.88 -6.82 -7.00
N CYS A 95 5.15 -6.76 -6.59
CA CYS A 95 6.28 -6.96 -7.49
C CYS A 95 6.19 -8.29 -8.27
N TYR A 96 5.69 -9.35 -7.64
CA TYR A 96 5.49 -10.64 -8.31
C TYR A 96 4.27 -10.64 -9.24
N ARG A 97 3.16 -10.00 -8.83
CA ARG A 97 1.96 -9.87 -9.68
C ARG A 97 2.21 -8.98 -10.92
N MET A 98 3.17 -8.08 -10.83
CA MET A 98 3.59 -7.17 -11.92
C MET A 98 4.86 -7.62 -12.63
N LYS A 99 5.34 -8.85 -12.39
CA LYS A 99 6.58 -9.38 -12.97
C LYS A 99 6.63 -9.20 -14.49
N GLY A 100 7.77 -8.74 -15.01
CA GLY A 100 8.00 -8.50 -16.42
C GLY A 100 7.40 -7.20 -16.99
N LYS A 101 6.77 -6.36 -16.16
CA LYS A 101 6.14 -5.09 -16.58
C LYS A 101 6.93 -3.85 -16.14
N TYR A 102 7.95 -3.99 -15.30
CA TYR A 102 8.80 -2.92 -14.79
C TYR A 102 10.28 -3.23 -15.07
N LEU A 103 11.12 -2.21 -15.00
CA LEU A 103 12.56 -2.36 -15.14
C LEU A 103 13.20 -2.83 -13.82
N ARG A 104 12.87 -2.15 -12.71
CA ARG A 104 13.32 -2.50 -11.36
C ARG A 104 12.23 -2.19 -10.34
N TRP A 105 12.24 -2.95 -9.25
CA TRP A 105 11.30 -2.77 -8.14
C TRP A 105 12.06 -2.76 -6.82
N TYR A 106 11.98 -1.65 -6.09
CA TYR A 106 12.61 -1.49 -4.79
C TYR A 106 11.55 -1.53 -3.70
N ASN A 107 11.62 -2.54 -2.83
CA ASN A 107 10.80 -2.66 -1.63
C ASN A 107 11.56 -2.02 -0.47
N VAL A 108 11.02 -0.94 0.08
CA VAL A 108 11.64 -0.15 1.16
C VAL A 108 10.79 -0.26 2.40
N ASP A 109 11.36 -0.71 3.52
CA ASP A 109 10.70 -0.73 4.82
C ASP A 109 11.73 -0.70 5.95
N LEU A 110 11.26 -0.55 7.18
CA LEU A 110 12.08 -0.58 8.39
C LEU A 110 12.92 -1.87 8.47
N PRO A 111 14.13 -1.82 9.05
CA PRO A 111 15.02 -2.98 9.14
C PRO A 111 14.35 -4.22 9.78
N GLU A 112 13.53 -4.05 10.80
CA GLU A 112 12.78 -5.13 11.44
C GLU A 112 11.74 -5.77 10.51
N THR A 113 11.05 -5.00 9.70
CA THR A 113 10.11 -5.49 8.69
C THR A 113 10.84 -6.23 7.58
N MET A 114 11.94 -5.65 7.09
CA MET A 114 12.75 -6.28 6.04
C MET A 114 13.40 -7.58 6.52
N LYS A 115 13.80 -7.67 7.77
CA LYS A 115 14.29 -8.92 8.37
C LYS A 115 13.24 -10.03 8.31
N ILE A 116 11.96 -9.70 8.57
CA ILE A 116 10.86 -10.65 8.45
C ILE A 116 10.63 -10.98 6.97
N ARG A 117 10.56 -9.97 6.10
CA ARG A 117 10.35 -10.17 4.67
C ARG A 117 11.40 -11.09 4.04
N SER A 118 12.68 -10.91 4.35
CA SER A 118 13.79 -11.69 3.79
C SER A 118 13.81 -13.16 4.25
N GLN A 119 13.16 -13.50 5.35
CA GLN A 119 12.98 -14.90 5.78
C GLN A 119 12.09 -15.68 4.82
N PHE A 120 11.11 -15.00 4.20
CA PHE A 120 10.10 -15.64 3.37
C PHE A 120 10.28 -15.37 1.88
N LEU A 121 10.90 -14.25 1.51
CA LEU A 121 11.02 -13.78 0.13
C LEU A 121 12.49 -13.54 -0.22
N THR A 122 13.05 -14.43 -1.05
CA THR A 122 14.36 -14.21 -1.66
C THR A 122 14.17 -13.34 -2.89
N GLU A 123 14.44 -12.04 -2.75
CA GLU A 123 14.31 -11.06 -3.82
C GLU A 123 15.68 -10.77 -4.43
N THR A 124 15.75 -10.93 -5.74
CA THR A 124 16.93 -10.69 -6.57
C THR A 124 16.53 -9.91 -7.79
N ASP A 125 17.47 -9.37 -8.55
CA ASP A 125 17.20 -8.62 -9.78
C ASP A 125 16.02 -9.22 -10.57
N PRO A 126 15.06 -8.42 -10.97
CA PRO A 126 14.91 -6.96 -10.87
C PRO A 126 14.20 -6.44 -9.61
N VAL A 127 14.08 -7.23 -8.53
CA VAL A 127 13.45 -6.86 -7.26
C VAL A 127 14.51 -6.77 -6.17
N TYR A 128 14.50 -5.65 -5.43
CA TYR A 128 15.49 -5.34 -4.39
C TYR A 128 14.82 -4.98 -3.08
N GLN A 129 15.49 -5.28 -1.96
CA GLN A 129 15.07 -4.90 -0.61
C GLN A 129 15.99 -3.82 -0.05
N ILE A 130 15.40 -2.77 0.50
CA ILE A 130 16.11 -1.67 1.18
C ILE A 130 15.58 -1.57 2.61
N ALA A 131 16.45 -1.85 3.58
CA ALA A 131 16.11 -1.87 5.01
C ALA A 131 16.32 -0.47 5.62
N LYS A 132 15.50 0.50 5.21
CA LYS A 132 15.56 1.90 5.64
C LYS A 132 14.16 2.48 5.81
N SER A 133 14.03 3.47 6.68
CA SER A 133 12.77 4.18 6.89
C SER A 133 12.41 5.05 5.68
N ALA A 134 11.11 5.17 5.35
CA ALA A 134 10.62 6.16 4.40
C ALA A 134 10.88 7.62 4.85
N MET A 135 11.30 7.84 6.11
CA MET A 135 11.69 9.13 6.67
C MET A 135 13.22 9.36 6.66
N ASP A 136 13.99 8.44 6.12
CA ASP A 136 15.45 8.52 5.97
C ASP A 136 15.78 8.64 4.50
N ASP A 137 16.30 9.80 4.07
CA ASP A 137 16.58 10.09 2.65
C ASP A 137 17.69 9.21 2.06
N SER A 138 18.49 8.57 2.92
CA SER A 138 19.57 7.68 2.46
C SER A 138 19.06 6.44 1.68
N TYR A 139 17.75 6.09 1.73
CA TYR A 139 17.24 5.00 0.90
C TYR A 139 17.33 5.32 -0.61
N ILE A 140 17.41 6.61 -0.96
CA ILE A 140 17.53 7.06 -2.35
C ILE A 140 18.86 6.65 -2.97
N ASP A 141 19.93 6.60 -2.16
CA ASP A 141 21.29 6.24 -2.62
C ASP A 141 21.36 4.78 -3.10
N ASP A 142 20.44 3.93 -2.63
CA ASP A 142 20.37 2.51 -3.01
C ASP A 142 19.51 2.28 -4.28
N ILE A 143 18.93 3.33 -4.88
CA ILE A 143 18.03 3.24 -6.03
C ILE A 143 18.74 3.71 -7.31
N ASP A 144 18.84 2.85 -8.31
CA ASP A 144 19.23 3.25 -9.66
C ASP A 144 18.02 3.78 -10.44
N TYR A 145 17.84 5.08 -10.42
CA TYR A 145 16.67 5.75 -11.01
C TYR A 145 16.99 6.74 -12.14
N HIS A 146 18.26 7.07 -12.37
CA HIS A 146 18.63 8.09 -13.34
C HIS A 146 18.16 7.77 -14.76
N GLY A 147 17.52 8.75 -15.40
CA GLY A 147 16.97 8.60 -16.75
C GLY A 147 15.79 7.65 -16.87
N LYS A 148 15.15 7.27 -15.74
CA LYS A 148 14.03 6.34 -15.69
C LYS A 148 12.71 7.05 -15.36
N ASN A 149 11.58 6.40 -15.66
CA ASN A 149 10.27 6.79 -15.16
C ASN A 149 10.12 6.25 -13.74
N ILE A 150 9.83 7.11 -12.77
CA ILE A 150 9.74 6.73 -11.36
C ILE A 150 8.28 6.67 -10.94
N LEU A 151 7.90 5.52 -10.37
CA LEU A 151 6.63 5.31 -9.68
C LEU A 151 6.89 5.03 -8.21
N VAL A 152 6.43 5.90 -7.33
CA VAL A 152 6.43 5.66 -5.88
C VAL A 152 5.05 5.16 -5.46
N ILE A 153 4.99 4.08 -4.69
CA ILE A 153 3.78 3.51 -4.12
C ILE A 153 3.83 3.68 -2.62
N ILE A 154 2.76 4.22 -2.02
CA ILE A 154 2.60 4.39 -0.58
C ILE A 154 1.24 3.82 -0.20
N GLU A 155 1.21 2.56 0.23
CA GLU A 155 0.01 1.83 0.59
C GLU A 155 0.00 1.49 2.08
N GLY A 156 -1.12 1.70 2.78
CA GLY A 156 -1.30 1.28 4.16
C GLY A 156 -0.39 1.99 5.18
N LEU A 157 0.19 3.14 4.84
CA LEU A 157 1.15 3.85 5.71
C LEU A 157 0.59 5.15 6.28
N THR A 158 0.03 6.01 5.43
CA THR A 158 -0.24 7.42 5.78
C THR A 158 -1.15 7.59 6.98
N MET A 159 -2.07 6.68 7.20
CA MET A 159 -3.03 6.70 8.32
C MET A 159 -2.36 6.54 9.70
N TYR A 160 -1.15 6.02 9.75
CA TYR A 160 -0.38 5.82 10.99
C TYR A 160 0.63 6.93 11.27
N LEU A 161 0.79 7.89 10.35
CA LEU A 161 1.74 8.99 10.44
C LEU A 161 1.07 10.27 10.94
N TYR A 162 1.86 11.21 11.46
CA TYR A 162 1.42 12.59 11.67
C TYR A 162 1.67 13.44 10.42
N GLU A 163 0.99 14.59 10.30
CA GLU A 163 1.15 15.48 9.15
C GLU A 163 2.60 15.90 8.91
N LYS A 164 3.38 16.11 10.00
CA LYS A 164 4.81 16.43 9.89
C LYS A 164 5.61 15.35 9.19
N ASP A 165 5.25 14.07 9.41
CA ASP A 165 5.92 12.90 8.82
C ASP A 165 5.52 12.77 7.34
N ILE A 166 4.25 13.04 7.01
CA ILE A 166 3.78 13.14 5.63
C ILE A 166 4.58 14.20 4.87
N ARG A 167 4.70 15.42 5.44
CA ARG A 167 5.49 16.50 4.84
C ARG A 167 6.95 16.11 4.65
N LYS A 168 7.56 15.45 5.64
CA LYS A 168 8.94 14.98 5.58
C LYS A 168 9.14 13.96 4.45
N MET A 169 8.31 12.92 4.41
CA MET A 169 8.36 11.87 3.39
C MET A 169 8.22 12.46 1.97
N PHE A 170 7.24 13.32 1.75
CA PHE A 170 7.05 13.97 0.46
C PHE A 170 8.16 14.98 0.13
N SER A 171 8.78 15.63 1.12
CA SER A 171 9.96 16.49 0.90
C SER A 171 11.17 15.68 0.45
N ILE A 172 11.36 14.46 0.95
CA ILE A 172 12.42 13.55 0.47
C ILE A 172 12.17 13.21 -1.01
N ILE A 173 10.97 12.75 -1.34
CA ILE A 173 10.60 12.41 -2.72
C ILE A 173 10.77 13.61 -3.67
N ASP A 174 10.34 14.80 -3.23
CA ASP A 174 10.46 16.04 -3.98
C ASP A 174 11.91 16.42 -4.27
N LYS A 175 12.78 16.35 -3.28
CA LYS A 175 14.20 16.70 -3.44
C LYS A 175 14.98 15.70 -4.28
N SER A 176 14.61 14.42 -4.21
CA SER A 176 15.35 13.33 -4.85
C SER A 176 14.98 13.13 -6.32
N PHE A 177 13.70 13.30 -6.68
CA PHE A 177 13.23 13.03 -8.03
C PHE A 177 12.77 14.31 -8.73
N GLN A 178 13.38 14.63 -9.88
CA GLN A 178 12.93 15.77 -10.70
C GLN A 178 11.55 15.52 -11.29
N LYS A 179 11.32 14.28 -11.77
CA LYS A 179 10.04 13.83 -12.31
C LYS A 179 9.64 12.53 -11.63
N VAL A 180 8.46 12.49 -11.04
CA VAL A 180 7.97 11.32 -10.32
C VAL A 180 6.44 11.27 -10.30
N THR A 181 5.90 10.07 -10.41
CA THR A 181 4.49 9.78 -10.11
C THR A 181 4.40 9.07 -8.77
N VAL A 182 3.51 9.52 -7.90
CA VAL A 182 3.25 8.90 -6.60
C VAL A 182 1.80 8.42 -6.54
N MET A 183 1.60 7.15 -6.21
CA MET A 183 0.30 6.58 -5.89
C MET A 183 0.22 6.40 -4.38
N VAL A 184 -0.58 7.22 -3.70
CA VAL A 184 -0.69 7.22 -2.24
C VAL A 184 -2.09 6.88 -1.77
N GLU A 185 -2.19 5.92 -0.85
CA GLU A 185 -3.43 5.67 -0.13
C GLU A 185 -3.63 6.72 0.95
N THR A 186 -4.85 7.24 1.03
CA THR A 186 -5.27 8.18 2.06
C THR A 186 -6.57 7.73 2.72
N MET A 187 -6.71 8.02 4.00
CA MET A 187 -7.91 7.75 4.79
C MET A 187 -8.72 9.01 5.01
N SER A 188 -10.04 8.89 5.15
CA SER A 188 -10.86 10.04 5.50
C SER A 188 -10.72 10.40 6.98
N PRO A 189 -10.78 11.69 7.36
CA PRO A 189 -10.73 12.10 8.77
C PRO A 189 -11.87 11.52 9.61
N PHE A 190 -13.01 11.22 8.98
CA PHE A 190 -14.13 10.57 9.67
C PHE A 190 -13.74 9.16 10.12
N VAL A 191 -13.11 8.36 9.24
CA VAL A 191 -12.64 7.01 9.56
C VAL A 191 -11.58 7.06 10.66
N VAL A 192 -10.59 7.94 10.52
CA VAL A 192 -9.54 8.15 11.53
C VAL A 192 -10.13 8.40 12.92
N LYS A 193 -11.18 9.22 13.00
CA LYS A 193 -11.79 9.63 14.27
C LYS A 193 -12.72 8.57 14.88
N HIS A 194 -13.47 7.83 14.04
CA HIS A 194 -14.61 7.03 14.51
C HIS A 194 -14.43 5.53 14.32
N MET A 195 -13.48 5.09 13.51
CA MET A 195 -13.27 3.66 13.27
C MET A 195 -11.97 3.17 13.94
N LYS A 196 -12.08 2.00 14.54
CA LYS A 196 -10.93 1.24 15.04
C LYS A 196 -10.84 -0.05 14.24
N GLU A 197 -9.65 -0.40 13.86
CA GLU A 197 -9.39 -1.69 13.22
C GLU A 197 -9.37 -2.78 14.29
N LYS A 198 -10.37 -3.66 14.25
CA LYS A 198 -10.55 -4.72 15.27
C LYS A 198 -9.45 -5.77 15.23
N SER A 199 -8.88 -6.00 14.06
CA SER A 199 -7.81 -6.98 13.85
C SER A 199 -6.51 -6.64 14.58
N ILE A 200 -6.31 -5.35 14.91
CA ILE A 200 -5.16 -4.86 15.68
C ILE A 200 -5.55 -4.34 17.06
N GLU A 201 -6.76 -4.68 17.53
CA GLU A 201 -7.21 -4.32 18.87
C GLU A 201 -6.27 -4.94 19.92
N GLY A 202 -5.70 -4.08 20.77
CA GLY A 202 -4.63 -4.46 21.72
C GLY A 202 -3.21 -4.19 21.20
N SER A 203 -3.02 -3.84 19.93
CA SER A 203 -1.74 -3.31 19.43
C SER A 203 -1.65 -1.80 19.71
N ASN A 204 -0.42 -1.24 19.66
CA ASN A 204 -0.18 0.20 19.75
C ASN A 204 -0.48 0.96 18.44
N ALA A 205 -0.94 0.28 17.40
CA ALA A 205 -1.28 0.90 16.13
C ALA A 205 -2.58 1.71 16.25
N LYS A 206 -2.51 2.99 15.86
CA LYS A 206 -3.66 3.91 15.88
C LYS A 206 -3.68 4.72 14.60
N PHE A 207 -4.87 4.97 14.07
CA PHE A 207 -5.03 5.94 12.99
C PHE A 207 -4.84 7.35 13.54
N THR A 208 -3.94 8.11 12.95
CA THR A 208 -3.54 9.45 13.43
C THR A 208 -3.79 10.53 12.38
N TRP A 209 -3.82 10.17 11.09
CA TRP A 209 -3.92 11.12 10.00
C TRP A 209 -4.88 10.69 8.90
N GLY A 210 -5.56 11.68 8.33
CA GLY A 210 -6.41 11.52 7.15
C GLY A 210 -6.72 12.85 6.50
N VAL A 211 -7.12 12.82 5.23
CA VAL A 211 -7.50 14.02 4.46
C VAL A 211 -8.91 13.90 3.89
N LYS A 212 -9.64 15.02 3.83
CA LYS A 212 -11.01 15.04 3.30
C LYS A 212 -11.03 14.81 1.78
N ASN A 213 -10.06 15.39 1.08
CA ASN A 213 -10.03 15.40 -0.37
C ASN A 213 -8.66 15.85 -0.91
N ARG A 214 -8.52 15.73 -2.23
CA ARG A 214 -7.31 16.13 -2.98
C ARG A 214 -6.86 17.57 -2.74
N LYS A 215 -7.78 18.53 -2.50
CA LYS A 215 -7.42 19.95 -2.28
C LYS A 215 -6.69 20.14 -0.96
N GLU A 216 -7.11 19.41 0.08
CA GLU A 216 -6.45 19.43 1.37
C GLU A 216 -5.05 18.80 1.28
N LEU A 217 -4.92 17.64 0.62
CA LEU A 217 -3.62 17.02 0.36
C LEU A 217 -2.69 17.96 -0.41
N GLN A 218 -3.19 18.63 -1.46
CA GLN A 218 -2.43 19.58 -2.26
C GLN A 218 -1.84 20.73 -1.44
N ARG A 219 -2.54 21.18 -0.38
CA ARG A 219 -2.02 22.24 0.53
C ARG A 219 -0.91 21.71 1.43
N ILE A 220 -0.94 20.41 1.77
CA ILE A 220 0.05 19.79 2.62
C ILE A 220 1.35 19.54 1.84
N ILE A 221 1.23 19.17 0.57
CA ILE A 221 2.34 18.81 -0.34
C ILE A 221 2.28 19.65 -1.64
N PRO A 222 2.51 20.96 -1.59
CA PRO A 222 2.29 21.87 -2.72
C PRO A 222 3.20 21.61 -3.93
N ALA A 223 4.34 20.93 -3.76
CA ALA A 223 5.24 20.57 -4.85
C ALA A 223 4.67 19.54 -5.83
N PHE A 224 3.56 18.88 -5.47
CA PHE A 224 2.94 17.85 -6.28
C PHE A 224 1.59 18.29 -6.83
N SER A 225 1.29 17.96 -8.07
CA SER A 225 -0.02 18.16 -8.70
C SER A 225 -0.87 16.90 -8.60
N VAL A 226 -2.11 17.02 -8.14
CA VAL A 226 -3.04 15.89 -8.11
C VAL A 226 -3.59 15.65 -9.52
N ARG A 227 -3.37 14.43 -10.05
CA ARG A 227 -3.86 13.99 -11.36
C ARG A 227 -5.14 13.21 -11.30
N GLN A 228 -5.23 12.32 -10.32
CA GLN A 228 -6.37 11.43 -10.19
C GLN A 228 -6.68 11.13 -8.72
N GLU A 229 -7.94 10.91 -8.41
CA GLU A 229 -8.42 10.42 -7.12
C GLU A 229 -9.38 9.27 -7.38
N VAL A 230 -9.09 8.07 -6.87
CA VAL A 230 -9.92 6.88 -7.02
C VAL A 230 -10.35 6.40 -5.64
N SER A 231 -11.65 6.36 -5.39
CA SER A 231 -12.21 5.81 -4.16
C SER A 231 -12.13 4.28 -4.16
N LEU A 232 -11.83 3.66 -3.04
CA LEU A 232 -11.86 2.20 -2.90
C LEU A 232 -13.27 1.59 -3.07
N VAL A 233 -14.31 2.42 -3.13
CA VAL A 233 -15.65 2.01 -3.59
C VAL A 233 -15.58 1.32 -4.95
N GLU A 234 -14.66 1.69 -5.83
CA GLU A 234 -14.50 1.04 -7.14
C GLU A 234 -14.09 -0.44 -7.01
N GLY A 235 -13.22 -0.77 -6.07
CA GLY A 235 -12.89 -2.17 -5.76
C GLY A 235 -14.01 -2.88 -5.01
N MET A 236 -14.73 -2.16 -4.11
CA MET A 236 -15.87 -2.73 -3.39
C MET A 236 -17.02 -3.16 -4.31
N LYS A 237 -17.23 -2.50 -5.44
CA LYS A 237 -18.22 -2.90 -6.45
C LYS A 237 -17.97 -4.31 -6.99
N GLU A 238 -16.73 -4.72 -7.12
CA GLU A 238 -16.35 -6.04 -7.62
C GLU A 238 -16.57 -7.15 -6.56
N LEU A 239 -16.50 -6.76 -5.29
CA LEU A 239 -16.67 -7.68 -4.16
C LEU A 239 -18.11 -7.79 -3.71
N MET A 240 -18.86 -6.68 -3.75
CA MET A 240 -20.21 -6.57 -3.22
C MET A 240 -21.09 -5.76 -4.19
N PRO A 241 -21.98 -6.39 -4.96
CA PRO A 241 -22.82 -5.70 -5.96
C PRO A 241 -23.62 -4.52 -5.42
N VAL A 242 -24.00 -4.50 -4.14
CA VAL A 242 -24.70 -3.37 -3.52
C VAL A 242 -23.95 -2.03 -3.68
N TYR A 243 -22.62 -2.05 -3.81
CA TYR A 243 -21.82 -0.85 -4.03
C TYR A 243 -22.01 -0.21 -5.40
N TYR A 244 -22.62 -0.89 -6.38
CA TYR A 244 -23.06 -0.25 -7.62
C TYR A 244 -24.17 0.79 -7.37
N VAL A 245 -24.94 0.61 -6.29
CA VAL A 245 -26.02 1.52 -5.89
C VAL A 245 -25.52 2.50 -4.83
N ILE A 246 -25.13 2.01 -3.65
CA ILE A 246 -24.71 2.86 -2.51
C ILE A 246 -23.43 3.64 -2.80
N GLY A 247 -22.55 3.10 -3.64
CA GLY A 247 -21.31 3.78 -4.06
C GLY A 247 -21.53 5.03 -4.93
N LYS A 248 -22.79 5.30 -5.39
CA LYS A 248 -23.16 6.57 -6.02
C LYS A 248 -23.42 7.68 -5.00
N ILE A 249 -23.66 7.34 -3.74
CA ILE A 249 -23.93 8.27 -2.66
C ILE A 249 -22.61 9.00 -2.30
N PRO A 250 -22.57 10.34 -2.38
CA PRO A 250 -21.34 11.10 -2.09
C PRO A 250 -20.76 10.83 -0.70
N ALA A 251 -21.62 10.66 0.31
CA ALA A 251 -21.16 10.36 1.67
C ALA A 251 -20.37 9.05 1.73
N VAL A 252 -20.84 7.98 1.07
CA VAL A 252 -20.16 6.67 1.02
C VAL A 252 -18.78 6.81 0.35
N ARG A 253 -18.70 7.56 -0.75
CA ARG A 253 -17.42 7.82 -1.44
C ARG A 253 -16.46 8.66 -0.60
N ASN A 254 -16.99 9.61 0.16
CA ASN A 254 -16.17 10.52 0.98
C ASN A 254 -15.57 9.85 2.21
N ILE A 255 -16.26 8.88 2.81
CA ILE A 255 -15.73 8.14 3.96
C ILE A 255 -14.83 6.97 3.54
N SER A 256 -14.91 6.49 2.30
CA SER A 256 -14.04 5.44 1.79
C SER A 256 -12.62 5.96 1.62
N ASN A 257 -11.63 5.10 1.91
CA ASN A 257 -10.23 5.37 1.56
C ASN A 257 -10.09 5.59 0.05
N LYS A 258 -9.03 6.27 -0.33
CA LYS A 258 -8.77 6.68 -1.72
C LYS A 258 -7.31 6.43 -2.08
N ILE A 259 -7.09 6.10 -3.35
CA ILE A 259 -5.77 6.18 -3.97
C ILE A 259 -5.70 7.51 -4.73
N ILE A 260 -4.73 8.34 -4.38
CA ILE A 260 -4.49 9.63 -5.03
C ILE A 260 -3.22 9.50 -5.87
N VAL A 261 -3.32 9.86 -7.15
CA VAL A 261 -2.17 9.96 -8.05
C VAL A 261 -1.66 11.39 -8.04
N LEU A 262 -0.41 11.53 -7.72
CA LEU A 262 0.31 12.79 -7.65
C LEU A 262 1.44 12.77 -8.67
N GLU A 263 1.71 13.88 -9.30
CA GLU A 263 2.84 14.06 -10.20
C GLU A 263 3.63 15.30 -9.83
N LYS A 264 4.95 15.15 -9.87
CA LYS A 264 5.88 16.25 -9.92
C LYS A 264 6.51 16.28 -11.32
N HIS A 265 6.45 17.42 -11.95
CA HIS A 265 7.17 17.75 -13.18
C HIS A 265 8.28 18.75 -12.86
N SER A 266 9.40 18.60 -13.52
CA SER A 266 10.50 19.59 -13.50
C SER A 266 10.04 20.96 -13.98
#